data_4adf5215f14282da07317f2f62bfa41f
#
_entry.id   4adf5215f14282da07317f2f62bfa41f
#
_cell.length_a   1.000
_cell.length_b   1.000
_cell.length_c   1.000
_cell.angle_alpha   90.00
_cell.angle_beta   90.00
_cell.angle_gamma   90.00
#
_symmetry.space_group_name_H-M   'P 1'
#
loop_
_entity.id
_entity.type
_entity.pdbx_description
1 polymer ?
#
loop_
_entity_poly.entity_id
_entity_poly.type
_entity_poly.pdbx_seq_one_letter_code
_entity_poly.pdbx_strand_id
1 'polypeptide(L)'
;SLRHPEQRFFVYMGPDSMNVEGSPTAKLISNPLTYGELSSIFEDEGGHFQWIDGNVTFDEFADGWNSTDHHWNIQGAFRAYERMASALGFRDELLVPARLVTNDAPSFRGTFARRGLETRYVDQMIDYEFADFPQLSIIIDGAEASMDSLVHWKNYQAANVGANAFTSRYAEYFHTDYGLITLENEESDSRQDLLIVADSYSNCMERF
;
A
#
# COMPACT_ATOMS: atom_id res chain seq x y z
N SER A 1 -15.99 -23.75 -13.32
CA SER A 1 -14.76 -24.14 -14.06
C SER A 1 -14.08 -22.87 -14.53
N LEU A 2 -12.89 -22.60 -14.03
CA LEU A 2 -12.03 -21.53 -14.54
C LEU A 2 -11.74 -21.81 -16.02
N ARG A 3 -11.98 -20.83 -16.88
CA ARG A 3 -11.75 -20.96 -18.32
C ARG A 3 -10.26 -21.04 -18.67
N HIS A 4 -9.39 -20.67 -17.71
CA HIS A 4 -7.94 -20.61 -17.85
C HIS A 4 -7.29 -21.29 -16.64
N PRO A 5 -6.94 -22.57 -16.71
CA PRO A 5 -6.41 -23.33 -15.59
C PRO A 5 -5.00 -22.84 -15.15
N GLU A 6 -4.31 -22.06 -15.99
CA GLU A 6 -3.03 -21.44 -15.68
C GLU A 6 -3.15 -20.18 -14.83
N GLN A 7 -4.36 -19.60 -14.69
CA GLN A 7 -4.57 -18.44 -13.85
C GLN A 7 -4.52 -18.81 -12.37
N ARG A 8 -3.73 -18.08 -11.63
CA ARG A 8 -3.66 -18.17 -10.17
C ARG A 8 -4.36 -16.95 -9.57
N PHE A 9 -5.08 -17.18 -8.50
CA PHE A 9 -5.76 -16.12 -7.77
C PHE A 9 -5.16 -16.03 -6.37
N PHE A 10 -4.87 -14.81 -5.95
CA PHE A 10 -4.32 -14.51 -4.65
C PHE A 10 -5.23 -13.51 -3.95
N VAL A 11 -5.32 -13.63 -2.65
CA VAL A 11 -6.01 -12.66 -1.79
C VAL A 11 -5.03 -12.18 -0.74
N TYR A 12 -4.83 -10.89 -0.68
CA TYR A 12 -4.09 -10.21 0.36
C TYR A 12 -5.04 -9.26 1.10
N MET A 13 -5.06 -9.33 2.40
CA MET A 13 -5.78 -8.37 3.25
C MET A 13 -4.77 -7.67 4.14
N GLY A 14 -4.69 -6.35 3.99
CA GLY A 14 -3.87 -5.52 4.88
C GLY A 14 -4.39 -5.57 6.31
N PRO A 15 -3.52 -5.57 7.33
CA PRO A 15 -3.95 -5.52 8.70
C PRO A 15 -4.59 -4.16 9.03
N ASP A 16 -5.61 -4.20 9.87
CA ASP A 16 -6.26 -3.04 10.45
C ASP A 16 -5.94 -2.97 11.95
N SER A 17 -5.94 -1.78 12.51
CA SER A 17 -5.68 -1.58 13.94
C SER A 17 -6.59 -2.39 14.87
N MET A 18 -7.75 -2.79 14.39
CA MET A 18 -8.71 -3.63 15.13
C MET A 18 -8.30 -5.10 15.18
N ASN A 19 -7.50 -5.57 14.21
CA ASN A 19 -7.14 -6.98 14.03
C ASN A 19 -5.70 -7.27 14.47
N VAL A 20 -4.90 -6.24 14.71
CA VAL A 20 -3.51 -6.39 15.15
C VAL A 20 -3.47 -6.68 16.65
N GLU A 21 -2.91 -7.82 17.00
CA GLU A 21 -2.75 -8.21 18.40
C GLU A 21 -1.88 -7.18 19.16
N GLY A 22 -2.34 -6.80 20.35
CA GLY A 22 -1.66 -5.78 21.16
C GLY A 22 -2.06 -4.34 20.85
N SER A 23 -2.76 -4.09 19.76
CA SER A 23 -3.26 -2.75 19.42
C SER A 23 -4.22 -2.23 20.51
N PRO A 24 -4.07 -0.95 20.91
CA PRO A 24 -5.04 -0.33 21.80
C PRO A 24 -6.46 -0.33 21.26
N THR A 25 -6.63 -0.22 19.95
CA THR A 25 -7.93 -0.21 19.27
C THR A 25 -8.62 -1.57 19.35
N ALA A 26 -7.87 -2.66 19.21
CA ALA A 26 -8.40 -4.02 19.36
C ALA A 26 -9.03 -4.25 20.72
N LYS A 27 -8.52 -3.60 21.76
CA LYS A 27 -9.05 -3.69 23.13
C LYS A 27 -10.39 -2.98 23.34
N LEU A 28 -10.76 -2.07 22.43
CA LEU A 28 -12.01 -1.31 22.52
C LEU A 28 -13.19 -2.04 21.86
N ILE A 29 -12.91 -3.09 21.12
CA ILE A 29 -13.92 -3.84 20.37
C ILE A 29 -14.23 -5.13 21.13
N SER A 30 -15.51 -5.37 21.37
CA SER A 30 -15.95 -6.63 21.95
C SER A 30 -15.84 -7.73 20.90
N ASN A 31 -14.94 -8.67 21.14
CA ASN A 31 -14.76 -9.83 20.27
C ASN A 31 -14.30 -9.50 18.83
N PRO A 32 -13.17 -8.80 18.68
CA PRO A 32 -12.64 -8.55 17.35
C PRO A 32 -12.23 -9.88 16.72
N LEU A 33 -12.57 -10.10 15.46
CA LEU A 33 -11.99 -11.21 14.71
C LEU A 33 -10.47 -10.98 14.60
N THR A 34 -9.70 -11.96 15.00
CA THR A 34 -8.26 -11.94 14.79
C THR A 34 -7.96 -12.11 13.31
N TYR A 35 -6.78 -11.69 12.91
CA TYR A 35 -6.33 -11.89 11.52
C TYR A 35 -6.35 -13.38 11.12
N GLY A 36 -5.95 -14.26 12.03
CA GLY A 36 -5.99 -15.71 11.83
C GLY A 36 -7.40 -16.28 11.65
N GLU A 37 -8.39 -15.76 12.39
CA GLU A 37 -9.80 -16.17 12.19
C GLU A 37 -10.34 -15.71 10.84
N LEU A 38 -9.95 -14.51 10.40
CA LEU A 38 -10.31 -14.01 9.06
C LEU A 38 -9.68 -14.86 7.96
N SER A 39 -8.39 -15.19 8.06
CA SER A 39 -7.72 -16.04 7.06
C SER A 39 -8.35 -17.42 6.98
N SER A 40 -8.72 -18.03 8.13
CA SER A 40 -9.38 -19.33 8.16
C SER A 40 -10.73 -19.33 7.44
N ILE A 41 -11.52 -18.26 7.56
CA ILE A 41 -12.78 -18.13 6.82
C ILE A 41 -12.54 -18.18 5.31
N PHE A 42 -11.51 -17.49 4.83
CA PHE A 42 -11.20 -17.49 3.40
C PHE A 42 -10.60 -18.82 2.92
N GLU A 43 -9.79 -19.47 3.72
CA GLU A 43 -9.22 -20.79 3.40
C GLU A 43 -10.31 -21.88 3.33
N ASP A 44 -11.28 -21.86 4.21
CA ASP A 44 -12.37 -22.84 4.26
C ASP A 44 -13.36 -22.69 3.10
N GLU A 45 -13.59 -21.46 2.62
CA GLU A 45 -14.56 -21.19 1.53
C GLU A 45 -14.01 -21.53 0.13
N GLY A 46 -12.72 -21.87 0.01
CA GLY A 46 -12.22 -21.64 -1.26
C GLY A 46 -11.57 -22.54 -2.17
N GLY A 47 -10.63 -23.11 -1.95
CA GLY A 47 -9.87 -23.92 -2.92
C GLY A 47 -9.50 -23.29 -4.28
N HIS A 48 -9.91 -22.05 -4.56
CA HIS A 48 -9.68 -21.37 -5.83
C HIS A 48 -8.73 -20.19 -5.77
N PHE A 49 -8.31 -19.78 -4.56
CA PHE A 49 -7.33 -18.72 -4.39
C PHE A 49 -6.31 -19.09 -3.31
N GLN A 50 -5.16 -18.46 -3.37
CA GLN A 50 -4.11 -18.58 -2.38
C GLN A 50 -4.16 -17.36 -1.48
N TRP A 51 -4.29 -17.58 -0.18
CA TRP A 51 -4.21 -16.54 0.82
C TRP A 51 -2.76 -16.10 1.03
N ILE A 52 -2.53 -14.80 1.01
CA ILE A 52 -1.24 -14.20 1.37
C ILE A 52 -1.35 -13.64 2.77
N ASP A 53 -0.55 -14.17 3.70
CA ASP A 53 -0.56 -13.72 5.08
C ASP A 53 -0.06 -12.28 5.21
N GLY A 54 -0.96 -11.38 5.58
CA GLY A 54 -0.68 -9.97 5.84
C GLY A 54 -0.48 -9.65 7.32
N ASN A 55 -0.51 -10.66 8.22
CA ASN A 55 -0.40 -10.43 9.65
C ASN A 55 0.91 -9.74 10.04
N VAL A 56 0.84 -8.82 10.96
CA VAL A 56 1.99 -8.06 11.49
C VAL A 56 1.94 -8.02 13.00
N THR A 57 3.10 -7.87 13.62
CA THR A 57 3.20 -7.54 15.04
C THR A 57 2.71 -6.11 15.29
N PHE A 58 2.41 -5.78 16.55
CA PHE A 58 2.04 -4.39 16.88
C PHE A 58 3.17 -3.40 16.59
N ASP A 59 4.42 -3.77 16.81
CA ASP A 59 5.57 -2.92 16.52
C ASP A 59 5.69 -2.65 15.01
N GLU A 60 5.56 -3.68 14.18
CA GLU A 60 5.55 -3.54 12.72
C GLU A 60 4.38 -2.67 12.24
N PHE A 61 3.21 -2.81 12.89
CA PHE A 61 2.06 -1.98 12.61
C PHE A 61 2.33 -0.52 12.98
N ALA A 62 2.87 -0.26 14.17
CA ALA A 62 3.17 1.08 14.63
C ALA A 62 4.18 1.82 13.71
N ASP A 63 5.16 1.07 13.17
CA ASP A 63 6.14 1.62 12.22
C ASP A 63 5.58 1.80 10.81
N GLY A 64 4.67 0.91 10.40
CA GLY A 64 4.18 0.81 9.03
C GLY A 64 2.89 1.57 8.74
N TRP A 65 2.27 2.19 9.73
CA TRP A 65 1.01 2.95 9.55
C TRP A 65 1.15 4.39 9.99
N ASN A 66 0.35 5.24 9.37
CA ASN A 66 0.23 6.62 9.80
C ASN A 66 -0.50 6.71 11.14
N SER A 67 -0.03 7.56 12.03
CA SER A 67 -0.65 7.75 13.36
C SER A 67 -1.97 8.51 13.27
N THR A 68 -2.14 9.34 12.25
CA THR A 68 -3.30 10.22 12.08
C THR A 68 -4.22 9.83 10.93
N ASP A 69 -3.83 8.81 10.15
CA ASP A 69 -4.60 8.30 9.01
C ASP A 69 -4.82 6.79 9.14
N HIS A 70 -5.85 6.26 8.50
CA HIS A 70 -6.16 4.84 8.52
C HIS A 70 -5.28 4.01 7.56
N HIS A 71 -4.59 4.65 6.64
CA HIS A 71 -3.73 3.98 5.70
C HIS A 71 -2.33 3.71 6.30
N TRP A 72 -1.68 2.71 5.76
CA TRP A 72 -0.25 2.50 5.98
C TRP A 72 0.59 3.65 5.40
N ASN A 73 1.82 3.74 5.84
CA ASN A 73 2.84 4.57 5.22
C ASN A 73 3.64 3.74 4.20
N ILE A 74 4.69 4.31 3.62
CA ILE A 74 5.52 3.61 2.62
C ILE A 74 6.16 2.32 3.15
N GLN A 75 6.48 2.25 4.44
CA GLN A 75 7.11 1.06 5.03
C GLN A 75 6.10 -0.09 5.13
N GLY A 76 4.86 0.19 5.53
CA GLY A 76 3.79 -0.79 5.55
C GLY A 76 3.46 -1.30 4.15
N ALA A 77 3.35 -0.38 3.19
CA ALA A 77 3.11 -0.72 1.79
C ALA A 77 4.23 -1.56 1.18
N PHE A 78 5.50 -1.23 1.49
CA PHE A 78 6.64 -2.01 0.99
C PHE A 78 6.67 -3.42 1.56
N ARG A 79 6.35 -3.61 2.85
CA ARG A 79 6.21 -4.96 3.44
C ARG A 79 5.10 -5.77 2.77
N ALA A 80 4.00 -5.13 2.39
CA ALA A 80 2.94 -5.80 1.63
C ALA A 80 3.43 -6.22 0.24
N TYR A 81 4.14 -5.35 -0.47
CA TYR A 81 4.80 -5.69 -1.73
C TYR A 81 5.74 -6.89 -1.60
N GLU A 82 6.65 -6.90 -0.60
CA GLU A 82 7.57 -8.03 -0.38
C GLU A 82 6.83 -9.35 -0.17
N ARG A 83 5.73 -9.35 0.59
CA ARG A 83 4.91 -10.54 0.84
C ARG A 83 4.21 -11.01 -0.42
N MET A 84 3.63 -10.09 -1.17
CA MET A 84 2.92 -10.41 -2.42
C MET A 84 3.89 -10.91 -3.48
N ALA A 85 5.00 -10.23 -3.71
CA ALA A 85 6.01 -10.66 -4.66
C ALA A 85 6.60 -12.04 -4.28
N SER A 86 6.83 -12.28 -2.99
CA SER A 86 7.27 -13.60 -2.51
C SER A 86 6.23 -14.70 -2.80
N ALA A 87 4.95 -14.45 -2.56
CA ALA A 87 3.88 -15.41 -2.83
C ALA A 87 3.69 -15.68 -4.33
N LEU A 88 3.92 -14.67 -5.16
CA LEU A 88 3.90 -14.76 -6.61
C LEU A 88 5.12 -15.50 -7.18
N GLY A 89 6.19 -15.64 -6.43
CA GLY A 89 7.42 -16.31 -6.83
C GLY A 89 8.57 -15.38 -7.26
N PHE A 90 8.44 -14.07 -7.02
CA PHE A 90 9.43 -13.04 -7.39
C PHE A 90 10.35 -12.62 -6.25
N ARG A 91 10.54 -13.47 -5.26
CA ARG A 91 11.32 -13.13 -4.06
C ARG A 91 12.74 -12.68 -4.34
N ASP A 92 13.38 -13.22 -5.36
CA ASP A 92 14.76 -12.91 -5.72
C ASP A 92 14.87 -11.69 -6.66
N GLU A 93 13.73 -11.13 -7.06
CA GLU A 93 13.61 -9.99 -7.98
C GLU A 93 13.05 -8.73 -7.28
N LEU A 94 13.02 -8.74 -5.95
CA LEU A 94 12.49 -7.62 -5.18
C LEU A 94 13.31 -6.35 -5.39
N LEU A 95 12.63 -5.23 -5.49
CA LEU A 95 13.25 -3.91 -5.39
C LEU A 95 13.99 -3.78 -4.04
N VAL A 96 15.19 -3.23 -4.08
CA VAL A 96 15.97 -3.00 -2.87
C VAL A 96 16.05 -1.50 -2.61
N PRO A 97 15.43 -1.00 -1.53
CA PRO A 97 15.53 0.42 -1.19
C PRO A 97 16.97 0.80 -0.85
N ALA A 98 17.46 1.89 -1.44
CA ALA A 98 18.75 2.45 -1.10
C ALA A 98 18.70 3.17 0.24
N ARG A 99 17.61 3.90 0.50
CA ARG A 99 17.37 4.58 1.77
C ARG A 99 15.91 5.00 1.95
N LEU A 100 15.53 5.19 3.21
CA LEU A 100 14.30 5.88 3.59
C LEU A 100 14.58 7.39 3.64
N VAL A 101 13.71 8.19 3.05
CA VAL A 101 13.80 9.65 3.03
C VAL A 101 12.54 10.26 3.63
N THR A 102 12.71 11.38 4.32
CA THR A 102 11.58 12.18 4.80
C THR A 102 11.41 13.35 3.84
N ASN A 103 10.17 13.57 3.42
CA ASN A 103 9.84 14.74 2.64
C ASN A 103 9.89 15.99 3.54
N ASP A 104 10.55 17.05 3.09
CA ASP A 104 10.58 18.35 3.79
C ASP A 104 9.23 19.09 3.74
N ALA A 105 8.25 18.52 3.07
CA ALA A 105 6.89 19.05 3.07
C ALA A 105 6.30 19.12 4.48
N PRO A 106 5.32 19.99 4.69
CA PRO A 106 4.65 20.10 5.97
C PRO A 106 4.07 18.76 6.42
N SER A 107 4.17 18.48 7.71
CA SER A 107 3.46 17.37 8.33
C SER A 107 1.96 17.46 8.03
N PHE A 108 1.28 16.34 8.05
CA PHE A 108 -0.14 16.27 7.78
C PHE A 108 -0.92 15.61 8.92
N ARG A 109 -2.24 15.78 8.88
CA ARG A 109 -3.20 15.11 9.75
C ARG A 109 -4.25 14.45 8.90
N GLY A 110 -4.21 13.12 8.89
CA GLY A 110 -5.08 12.31 8.07
C GLY A 110 -6.51 12.16 8.59
N THR A 111 -7.16 11.12 8.15
CA THR A 111 -8.60 10.89 8.36
C THR A 111 -8.99 10.75 9.82
N PHE A 112 -8.19 10.07 10.64
CA PHE A 112 -8.49 9.92 12.07
C PHE A 112 -8.40 11.25 12.82
N ALA A 113 -7.32 12.01 12.61
CA ALA A 113 -7.16 13.31 13.21
C ALA A 113 -8.25 14.29 12.77
N ARG A 114 -8.63 14.25 11.51
CA ARG A 114 -9.69 15.07 10.93
C ARG A 114 -11.06 14.77 11.55
N ARG A 115 -11.39 13.49 11.73
CA ARG A 115 -12.66 13.06 12.33
C ARG A 115 -12.73 13.36 13.83
N GLY A 116 -11.61 13.19 14.52
CA GLY A 116 -11.49 13.42 15.96
C GLY A 116 -11.12 14.86 16.34
N LEU A 117 -10.87 15.74 15.34
CA LEU A 117 -10.30 17.09 15.57
C LEU A 117 -9.02 17.05 16.42
N GLU A 118 -8.25 15.96 16.27
CA GLU A 118 -7.01 15.74 17.00
C GLU A 118 -5.87 16.56 16.39
N THR A 119 -5.20 17.35 17.22
CA THR A 119 -4.16 18.26 16.78
C THR A 119 -2.78 17.98 17.38
N ARG A 120 -2.69 17.07 18.33
CA ARG A 120 -1.43 16.74 19.05
C ARG A 120 -0.47 15.93 18.20
N TYR A 121 -1.01 15.10 17.32
CA TYR A 121 -0.23 14.19 16.49
C TYR A 121 -0.22 14.66 15.03
N VAL A 122 0.87 14.40 14.38
CA VAL A 122 1.08 14.68 12.96
C VAL A 122 1.87 13.52 12.35
N ASP A 123 1.64 13.26 11.08
CA ASP A 123 2.46 12.35 10.29
C ASP A 123 3.38 13.14 9.37
N GLN A 124 4.50 12.54 9.02
CA GLN A 124 5.43 13.02 8.00
C GLN A 124 5.32 12.12 6.76
N MET A 125 5.45 12.73 5.60
CA MET A 125 5.61 11.97 4.38
C MET A 125 7.03 11.37 4.36
N ILE A 126 7.10 10.06 4.35
CA ILE A 126 8.35 9.30 4.18
C ILE A 126 8.26 8.51 2.88
N ASP A 127 9.39 8.26 2.24
CA ASP A 127 9.44 7.49 0.99
C ASP A 127 10.74 6.71 0.88
N TYR A 128 10.75 5.69 0.02
CA TYR A 128 11.96 4.99 -0.34
C TYR A 128 12.58 5.58 -1.60
N GLU A 129 13.89 5.77 -1.57
CA GLU A 129 14.70 5.95 -2.77
C GLU A 129 15.33 4.63 -3.17
N PHE A 130 15.33 4.35 -4.47
CA PHE A 130 15.93 3.18 -5.08
C PHE A 130 17.13 3.62 -5.92
N ALA A 131 18.24 2.84 -5.86
CA ALA A 131 19.37 3.08 -6.73
C ALA A 131 19.05 2.67 -8.18
N ASP A 132 18.38 1.53 -8.30
CA ASP A 132 17.97 0.93 -9.57
C ASP A 132 16.45 0.72 -9.54
N PHE A 133 15.72 1.59 -10.19
CA PHE A 133 14.29 1.44 -10.40
C PHE A 133 14.05 1.15 -11.87
N PRO A 134 13.27 0.12 -12.23
CA PRO A 134 13.08 -0.28 -13.62
C PRO A 134 12.44 0.84 -14.44
N GLN A 135 12.76 0.87 -15.72
CA GLN A 135 12.05 1.73 -16.64
C GLN A 135 10.68 1.13 -16.94
N LEU A 136 9.64 1.90 -16.67
CA LEU A 136 8.25 1.48 -16.87
C LEU A 136 7.61 2.26 -18.02
N SER A 137 6.94 1.54 -18.91
CA SER A 137 5.91 2.10 -19.78
C SER A 137 4.61 2.17 -18.99
N ILE A 138 3.95 3.31 -19.02
CA ILE A 138 2.77 3.60 -18.18
C ILE A 138 1.61 4.06 -19.07
N ILE A 139 0.46 3.41 -18.93
CA ILE A 139 -0.78 3.77 -19.58
C ILE A 139 -1.87 3.95 -18.52
N ILE A 140 -2.51 5.10 -18.51
CA ILE A 140 -3.61 5.44 -17.60
C ILE A 140 -4.87 5.66 -18.45
N ASP A 141 -5.89 4.85 -18.21
CA ASP A 141 -7.18 4.92 -18.93
C ASP A 141 -7.04 4.96 -20.46
N GLY A 142 -6.02 4.26 -20.99
CA GLY A 142 -5.73 4.14 -22.41
C GLY A 142 -4.86 5.26 -22.98
N ALA A 143 -4.34 6.17 -22.16
CA ALA A 143 -3.43 7.24 -22.58
C ALA A 143 -2.02 7.03 -22.00
N GLU A 144 -0.98 7.30 -22.80
CA GLU A 144 0.40 7.28 -22.32
C GLU A 144 0.59 8.29 -21.18
N ALA A 145 1.33 7.88 -20.16
CA ALA A 145 1.61 8.66 -18.98
C ALA A 145 3.06 8.49 -18.50
N SER A 146 3.43 9.18 -17.45
CA SER A 146 4.74 9.05 -16.82
C SER A 146 4.59 8.76 -15.33
N MET A 147 5.67 8.30 -14.68
CA MET A 147 5.69 8.11 -13.24
C MET A 147 5.33 9.40 -12.48
N ASP A 148 5.68 10.57 -13.00
CA ASP A 148 5.31 11.85 -12.39
C ASP A 148 3.79 12.11 -12.41
N SER A 149 3.04 11.41 -13.27
CA SER A 149 1.58 11.45 -13.26
C SER A 149 0.97 10.63 -12.11
N LEU A 150 1.71 9.66 -11.60
CA LEU A 150 1.27 8.76 -10.54
C LEU A 150 1.84 9.14 -9.16
N VAL A 151 3.10 9.56 -9.09
CA VAL A 151 3.80 9.83 -7.84
C VAL A 151 4.03 11.32 -7.65
N HIS A 152 3.28 11.95 -6.77
CA HIS A 152 3.27 13.41 -6.61
C HIS A 152 4.08 13.94 -5.43
N TRP A 153 4.57 13.08 -4.54
CA TRP A 153 5.16 13.53 -3.29
C TRP A 153 6.35 14.50 -3.45
N LYS A 154 7.10 14.41 -4.55
CA LYS A 154 8.21 15.33 -4.86
C LYS A 154 7.74 16.70 -5.36
N ASN A 155 6.61 16.72 -6.07
CA ASN A 155 6.10 17.93 -6.75
C ASN A 155 5.13 18.72 -5.87
N TYR A 156 4.60 18.10 -4.82
CA TYR A 156 3.59 18.69 -3.96
C TYR A 156 4.12 19.81 -3.06
N GLN A 157 5.43 19.87 -2.85
CA GLN A 157 6.07 20.84 -1.96
C GLN A 157 5.78 22.30 -2.35
N ALA A 158 5.70 22.60 -3.63
CA ALA A 158 5.56 23.97 -4.11
C ALA A 158 4.11 24.48 -4.11
N ALA A 159 3.12 23.62 -4.27
CA ALA A 159 1.73 24.00 -4.46
C ALA A 159 0.93 24.17 -3.18
N ASN A 160 1.38 23.57 -2.07
CA ASN A 160 0.58 23.44 -0.84
C ASN A 160 1.23 24.00 0.43
N VAL A 161 2.19 24.89 0.29
CA VAL A 161 2.68 25.71 1.39
C VAL A 161 1.50 26.57 1.88
N GLY A 162 0.85 26.15 2.95
CA GLY A 162 -0.37 26.77 3.47
C GLY A 162 -1.64 25.94 3.32
N ALA A 163 -1.55 24.74 2.73
CA ALA A 163 -2.67 23.81 2.72
C ALA A 163 -3.15 23.47 4.13
N ASN A 164 -4.45 23.29 4.26
CA ASN A 164 -5.08 22.91 5.50
C ASN A 164 -4.33 21.74 6.17
N ALA A 165 -3.91 21.92 7.41
CA ALA A 165 -3.21 20.91 8.19
C ALA A 165 -3.95 19.55 8.30
N PHE A 166 -5.24 19.52 7.96
CA PHE A 166 -6.08 18.34 7.94
C PHE A 166 -6.27 17.75 6.53
N THR A 167 -5.48 18.14 5.55
CA THR A 167 -5.50 17.52 4.23
C THR A 167 -4.84 16.15 4.31
N SER A 168 -5.55 15.10 3.90
CA SER A 168 -4.92 13.79 3.71
C SER A 168 -3.92 13.88 2.57
N ARG A 169 -2.74 13.30 2.77
CA ARG A 169 -1.66 13.32 1.78
C ARG A 169 -1.31 11.92 1.27
N TYR A 170 -2.11 10.93 1.63
CA TYR A 170 -1.85 9.56 1.23
C TYR A 170 -1.83 9.39 -0.30
N ALA A 171 -2.72 10.07 -1.01
CA ALA A 171 -2.75 10.05 -2.48
C ALA A 171 -1.49 10.62 -3.16
N GLU A 172 -0.56 11.22 -2.42
CA GLU A 172 0.71 11.69 -2.98
C GLU A 172 1.72 10.56 -3.20
N TYR A 173 1.52 9.41 -2.56
CA TYR A 173 2.35 8.24 -2.81
C TYR A 173 2.10 7.62 -4.17
N PHE A 174 0.84 7.54 -4.55
CA PHE A 174 0.40 7.06 -5.84
C PHE A 174 -0.96 7.67 -6.12
N HIS A 175 -1.13 8.32 -7.23
CA HIS A 175 -2.23 9.22 -7.49
C HIS A 175 -3.62 8.57 -7.36
N THR A 176 -4.66 9.35 -7.58
CA THR A 176 -6.09 9.07 -7.38
C THR A 176 -6.59 7.79 -8.06
N ASP A 177 -7.80 7.38 -7.71
CA ASP A 177 -8.49 6.24 -8.30
C ASP A 177 -8.67 6.43 -9.81
N TYR A 178 -7.88 5.74 -10.61
CA TYR A 178 -8.04 5.62 -12.06
C TYR A 178 -8.87 4.38 -12.40
N GLY A 179 -9.46 4.36 -13.59
CA GLY A 179 -10.21 3.20 -14.05
C GLY A 179 -9.32 2.00 -14.33
N LEU A 180 -8.17 2.25 -14.97
CA LEU A 180 -7.16 1.23 -15.27
C LEU A 180 -5.78 1.88 -15.38
N ILE A 181 -4.81 1.30 -14.67
CA ILE A 181 -3.40 1.63 -14.83
C ILE A 181 -2.71 0.37 -15.35
N THR A 182 -1.93 0.52 -16.42
CA THR A 182 -1.04 -0.53 -16.92
C THR A 182 0.39 -0.09 -16.72
N LEU A 183 1.17 -0.91 -16.04
CA LEU A 183 2.61 -0.73 -15.84
C LEU A 183 3.32 -1.90 -16.53
N GLU A 184 4.22 -1.61 -17.45
CA GLU A 184 5.02 -2.60 -18.13
C GLU A 184 6.50 -2.33 -17.84
N ASN A 185 7.19 -3.31 -17.29
CA ASN A 185 8.63 -3.25 -17.10
C ASN A 185 9.31 -3.58 -18.43
N GLU A 186 9.87 -2.57 -19.07
CA GLU A 186 10.54 -2.71 -20.38
C GLU A 186 11.84 -3.51 -20.32
N GLU A 187 12.40 -3.70 -19.13
CA GLU A 187 13.65 -4.43 -18.91
C GLU A 187 13.42 -5.91 -18.55
N SER A 188 12.15 -6.30 -18.36
CA SER A 188 11.81 -7.67 -17.95
C SER A 188 11.67 -8.61 -19.13
N ASP A 189 12.33 -9.76 -19.07
CA ASP A 189 12.10 -10.88 -19.97
C ASP A 189 10.86 -11.72 -19.59
N SER A 190 10.23 -11.43 -18.47
CA SER A 190 9.02 -12.12 -18.01
C SER A 190 7.84 -11.79 -18.93
N ARG A 191 7.01 -12.80 -19.17
CA ARG A 191 5.73 -12.65 -19.89
C ARG A 191 4.54 -12.93 -18.99
N GLN A 192 4.70 -12.62 -17.72
CA GLN A 192 3.62 -12.79 -16.73
C GLN A 192 2.87 -11.47 -16.60
N ASP A 193 1.55 -11.57 -16.69
CA ASP A 193 0.66 -10.45 -16.42
C ASP A 193 0.08 -10.59 -15.01
N LEU A 194 0.10 -9.50 -14.25
CA LEU A 194 -0.52 -9.41 -12.93
C LEU A 194 -1.67 -8.39 -13.00
N LEU A 195 -2.89 -8.84 -12.70
CA LEU A 195 -4.01 -7.96 -12.48
C LEU A 195 -4.23 -7.76 -10.98
N ILE A 196 -4.11 -6.53 -10.52
CA ILE A 196 -4.43 -6.12 -9.14
C ILE A 196 -5.81 -5.48 -9.14
N VAL A 197 -6.71 -5.97 -8.29
CA VAL A 197 -8.02 -5.37 -8.03
C VAL A 197 -8.06 -5.09 -6.53
N ALA A 198 -8.05 -3.82 -6.16
CA ALA A 198 -7.84 -3.44 -4.78
C ALA A 198 -8.59 -2.16 -4.41
N ASP A 199 -8.56 -1.81 -3.15
CA ASP A 199 -9.04 -0.53 -2.62
C ASP A 199 -7.89 0.49 -2.48
N SER A 200 -8.16 1.64 -1.89
CA SER A 200 -7.18 2.72 -1.72
C SER A 200 -5.93 2.35 -0.90
N TYR A 201 -5.95 1.24 -0.17
CA TYR A 201 -4.74 0.77 0.52
C TYR A 201 -3.66 0.35 -0.47
N SER A 202 -4.01 -0.20 -1.62
CA SER A 202 -3.03 -0.63 -2.62
C SER A 202 -2.26 0.52 -3.24
N ASN A 203 -2.84 1.72 -3.33
CA ASN A 203 -2.25 2.85 -4.05
C ASN A 203 -0.78 3.12 -3.70
N CYS A 204 -0.42 3.06 -2.43
CA CYS A 204 0.95 3.26 -2.00
C CYS A 204 1.88 2.09 -2.38
N MET A 205 1.34 0.88 -2.49
CA MET A 205 2.07 -0.34 -2.81
C MET A 205 2.26 -0.54 -4.32
N GLU A 206 1.29 -0.14 -5.12
CA GLU A 206 1.26 -0.36 -6.58
C GLU A 206 2.43 0.30 -7.34
N ARG A 207 3.15 1.19 -6.68
CA ARG A 207 4.35 1.82 -7.25
C ARG A 207 5.60 0.92 -7.22
N PHE A 208 5.57 -0.20 -6.52
CA PHE A 208 6.64 -1.19 -6.42
C PHE A 208 6.37 -2.38 -7.35
#